data_c17e004330545c83283b41b3b63f0520
#
_entry.id   c17e004330545c83283b41b3b63f0520
#
_cell.length_a   1.000
_cell.length_b   1.000
_cell.length_c   1.000
_cell.angle_alpha   90.00
_cell.angle_beta   90.00
_cell.angle_gamma   90.00
#
_symmetry.space_group_name_H-M   'P 1'
#
loop_
_entity.id
_entity.type
_entity.pdbx_description
1 polymer ?
#
loop_
_entity_poly.entity_id
_entity_poly.type
_entity_poly.pdbx_seq_one_letter_code
_entity_poly.pdbx_strand_id
1 'polypeptide(L)'
;MKNIPFLFALVILFGLTACGGNAAEGDQTEETTTTSSSAEPENLQDAMKQAEEAMKNLQNGQQTEPVNFRELQELLPEKLAGFERKSRSGETSGAMGINISRAEADYEDGDCKAQVDVFDTGGISTALMGMAAWSTVTIDKEDDKGYERTSMLEGYKCFEKYRKNGPSSELSVLVSERFIVTANGRACDMDKLKKLVKAMDLKKLGKM
;
A
#
# COMPACT_ATOMS: atom_id res chain seq x y z
N MET A 1 -38.53 -5.67 33.74
CA MET A 1 -38.10 -5.20 35.08
C MET A 1 -36.58 -5.18 35.02
N LYS A 2 -36.00 -4.13 35.05
CA LYS A 2 -35.45 -2.97 35.61
C LYS A 2 -34.38 -2.34 34.71
N ASN A 3 -34.65 -1.13 34.22
CA ASN A 3 -33.71 -0.22 33.58
C ASN A 3 -32.75 0.35 34.61
N ILE A 4 -31.47 0.49 34.26
CA ILE A 4 -30.56 1.40 34.98
C ILE A 4 -29.76 2.18 33.90
N PRO A 5 -29.93 3.52 33.81
CA PRO A 5 -29.05 4.36 33.00
C PRO A 5 -27.84 4.78 33.82
N PHE A 6 -26.63 4.52 33.28
CA PHE A 6 -25.41 5.05 33.89
C PHE A 6 -24.96 6.31 33.15
N LEU A 7 -25.22 7.43 33.82
CA LEU A 7 -24.83 8.77 33.40
C LEU A 7 -23.39 9.01 33.85
N PHE A 8 -22.42 9.12 32.93
CA PHE A 8 -21.07 9.57 33.28
C PHE A 8 -20.89 11.01 32.80
N ALA A 9 -20.90 11.93 33.73
CA ALA A 9 -20.52 13.32 33.50
C ALA A 9 -18.99 13.43 33.56
N LEU A 10 -18.35 13.81 32.45
CA LEU A 10 -16.92 14.10 32.37
C LEU A 10 -16.73 15.61 32.47
N VAL A 11 -16.22 16.07 33.62
CA VAL A 11 -15.79 17.46 33.88
C VAL A 11 -14.36 17.62 33.37
N ILE A 12 -14.17 18.47 32.35
CA ILE A 12 -12.85 18.87 31.87
C ILE A 12 -12.48 20.19 32.55
N LEU A 13 -11.48 20.15 33.42
CA LEU A 13 -10.84 21.34 33.98
C LEU A 13 -9.74 21.79 33.01
N PHE A 14 -9.90 23.00 32.51
CA PHE A 14 -8.84 23.75 31.82
C PHE A 14 -7.94 24.40 32.87
N GLY A 15 -6.67 24.05 32.89
CA GLY A 15 -5.62 24.75 33.64
C GLY A 15 -4.70 25.51 32.68
N LEU A 16 -4.88 26.81 32.59
CA LEU A 16 -3.92 27.76 32.01
C LEU A 16 -2.84 28.07 33.06
N THR A 17 -1.58 27.81 32.69
CA THR A 17 -0.43 28.46 33.34
C THR A 17 0.49 29.04 32.29
N ALA A 18 0.46 30.39 32.22
CA ALA A 18 1.44 31.22 31.56
C ALA A 18 2.51 31.62 32.57
N CYS A 19 3.80 31.56 32.17
CA CYS A 19 4.94 32.32 32.70
C CYS A 19 6.11 31.98 31.75
N GLY A 20 6.80 32.83 31.00
CA GLY A 20 7.28 34.19 31.28
C GLY A 20 8.76 34.12 31.68
N GLY A 21 9.70 34.60 30.81
CA GLY A 21 11.03 35.00 31.25
C GLY A 21 12.21 34.44 30.41
N ASN A 22 12.64 35.15 29.44
CA ASN A 22 13.85 36.01 29.27
C ASN A 22 15.23 35.33 29.13
N ALA A 23 15.79 35.49 27.93
CA ALA A 23 17.15 35.92 27.47
C ALA A 23 18.41 35.29 28.11
N ALA A 24 19.30 34.79 27.21
CA ALA A 24 20.64 35.29 26.86
C ALA A 24 21.38 34.31 25.94
N GLU A 25 21.74 34.79 24.78
CA GLU A 25 23.05 34.90 24.10
C GLU A 25 24.00 33.72 24.07
N GLY A 26 24.41 33.44 22.80
CA GLY A 26 25.78 33.08 22.40
C GLY A 26 26.00 31.66 22.04
N ASP A 27 26.21 31.23 20.83
CA ASP A 27 27.33 31.31 19.93
C ASP A 27 27.15 30.47 18.68
N GLN A 28 27.74 30.91 17.58
CA GLN A 28 27.71 30.37 16.22
C GLN A 28 28.49 29.04 16.13
N THR A 29 28.07 28.10 15.33
CA THR A 29 28.94 27.43 14.32
C THR A 29 28.11 26.65 13.28
N GLU A 30 28.19 27.11 12.04
CA GLU A 30 28.25 26.46 10.71
C GLU A 30 27.41 25.24 10.37
N GLU A 31 26.51 25.52 9.44
CA GLU A 31 26.19 24.87 8.17
C GLU A 31 26.55 23.37 7.99
N THR A 32 25.51 22.57 7.78
CA THR A 32 25.53 21.63 6.65
C THR A 32 24.14 21.54 6.05
N THR A 33 24.01 22.18 4.90
CA THR A 33 22.85 22.15 4.01
C THR A 33 22.58 20.72 3.55
N THR A 34 21.46 20.15 3.93
CA THR A 34 20.84 19.05 3.17
C THR A 34 19.38 19.42 2.93
N THR A 35 19.16 19.99 1.76
CA THR A 35 17.86 20.33 1.21
C THR A 35 17.08 19.05 0.94
N SER A 36 16.18 18.68 1.82
CA SER A 36 15.04 17.84 1.49
C SER A 36 13.79 18.66 1.79
N SER A 37 13.30 19.32 0.74
CA SER A 37 12.08 20.09 0.73
C SER A 37 10.88 19.16 0.83
N SER A 38 10.46 18.87 2.04
CA SER A 38 9.08 18.51 2.36
C SER A 38 8.59 19.61 3.31
N ALA A 39 8.06 20.70 2.73
CA ALA A 39 7.40 21.72 3.53
C ALA A 39 6.17 21.09 4.18
N GLU A 40 6.19 20.92 5.50
CA GLU A 40 4.97 20.68 6.28
C GLU A 40 4.05 21.90 6.09
N PRO A 41 2.73 21.68 5.84
CA PRO A 41 1.80 22.79 5.64
C PRO A 41 1.69 23.61 6.92
N GLU A 42 2.07 24.89 6.87
CA GLU A 42 2.07 25.79 8.02
C GLU A 42 0.65 26.14 8.52
N ASN A 43 -0.38 25.84 7.71
CA ASN A 43 -1.78 26.02 8.10
C ASN A 43 -2.74 25.14 7.25
N LEU A 44 -3.99 25.05 7.68
CA LEU A 44 -5.04 24.26 7.03
C LEU A 44 -5.31 24.71 5.58
N GLN A 45 -5.13 26.00 5.27
CA GLN A 45 -5.32 26.54 3.93
C GLN A 45 -4.23 26.08 2.95
N ASP A 46 -2.99 25.99 3.40
CA ASP A 46 -1.88 25.49 2.58
C ASP A 46 -2.01 23.97 2.37
N ALA A 47 -2.46 23.23 3.38
CA ALA A 47 -2.78 21.83 3.23
C ALA A 47 -3.90 21.58 2.21
N MET A 48 -4.96 22.40 2.23
CA MET A 48 -6.05 22.32 1.25
C MET A 48 -5.59 22.68 -0.16
N LYS A 49 -4.72 23.69 -0.29
CA LYS A 49 -4.16 24.13 -1.58
C LYS A 49 -3.24 23.07 -2.18
N GLN A 50 -2.40 22.45 -1.37
CA GLN A 50 -1.56 21.32 -1.79
C GLN A 50 -2.40 20.10 -2.18
N ALA A 51 -3.47 19.82 -1.46
CA ALA A 51 -4.42 18.76 -1.83
C ALA A 51 -5.14 19.08 -3.15
N GLU A 52 -5.55 20.32 -3.37
CA GLU A 52 -6.19 20.75 -4.62
C GLU A 52 -5.22 20.72 -5.80
N GLU A 53 -3.96 21.15 -5.63
CA GLU A 53 -2.92 21.04 -6.65
C GLU A 53 -2.57 19.59 -6.95
N ALA A 54 -2.49 18.73 -5.94
CA ALA A 54 -2.32 17.30 -6.12
C ALA A 54 -3.50 16.68 -6.89
N MET A 55 -4.74 17.06 -6.59
CA MET A 55 -5.92 16.64 -7.36
C MET A 55 -5.92 17.16 -8.80
N LYS A 56 -5.49 18.41 -9.04
CA LYS A 56 -5.33 18.95 -10.41
C LYS A 56 -4.26 18.22 -11.20
N ASN A 57 -3.15 17.85 -10.55
CA ASN A 57 -2.09 17.06 -11.16
C ASN A 57 -2.56 15.63 -11.45
N LEU A 58 -3.43 15.06 -10.63
CA LEU A 58 -4.10 13.78 -10.90
C LEU A 58 -5.04 13.86 -12.11
N GLN A 59 -5.76 14.98 -12.28
CA GLN A 59 -6.66 15.20 -13.43
C GLN A 59 -5.92 15.49 -14.73
N ASN A 60 -4.72 16.08 -14.67
CA ASN A 60 -3.87 16.40 -15.83
C ASN A 60 -2.94 15.23 -16.21
N GLY A 61 -2.75 14.23 -15.36
CA GLY A 61 -2.10 12.96 -15.72
C GLY A 61 -2.97 12.22 -16.75
N GLN A 62 -2.37 11.63 -17.76
CA GLN A 62 -3.08 10.80 -18.72
C GLN A 62 -3.69 9.59 -17.99
N GLN A 63 -4.93 9.76 -17.49
CA GLN A 63 -5.70 8.65 -16.97
C GLN A 63 -6.09 7.75 -18.15
N THR A 64 -5.61 6.53 -18.10
CA THR A 64 -6.10 5.47 -18.99
C THR A 64 -7.26 4.79 -18.29
N GLU A 65 -8.32 4.48 -19.02
CA GLU A 65 -9.41 3.69 -18.45
C GLU A 65 -8.86 2.36 -17.92
N PRO A 66 -9.19 1.96 -16.68
CA PRO A 66 -8.70 0.69 -16.15
C PRO A 66 -9.20 -0.49 -16.98
N VAL A 67 -8.38 -1.50 -17.10
CA VAL A 67 -8.73 -2.78 -17.73
C VAL A 67 -9.95 -3.35 -17.02
N ASN A 68 -10.87 -3.94 -17.79
CA ASN A 68 -12.03 -4.59 -17.19
C ASN A 68 -11.58 -5.69 -16.20
N PHE A 69 -12.14 -5.71 -15.00
CA PHE A 69 -11.76 -6.69 -13.98
C PHE A 69 -11.88 -8.14 -14.46
N ARG A 70 -12.76 -8.44 -15.43
CA ARG A 70 -12.91 -9.78 -16.00
C ARG A 70 -11.66 -10.21 -16.78
N GLU A 71 -10.98 -9.27 -17.43
CA GLU A 71 -9.71 -9.54 -18.11
C GLU A 71 -8.58 -9.77 -17.10
N LEU A 72 -8.59 -9.00 -15.97
CA LEU A 72 -7.67 -9.24 -14.86
C LEU A 72 -7.91 -10.62 -14.24
N GLN A 73 -9.16 -11.07 -14.15
CA GLN A 73 -9.50 -12.40 -13.66
C GLN A 73 -8.94 -13.54 -14.53
N GLU A 74 -8.67 -13.33 -15.81
CA GLU A 74 -8.03 -14.34 -16.68
C GLU A 74 -6.61 -14.67 -16.23
N LEU A 75 -5.93 -13.75 -15.54
CA LEU A 75 -4.60 -13.97 -14.98
C LEU A 75 -4.61 -14.84 -13.70
N LEU A 76 -5.80 -15.15 -13.20
CA LEU A 76 -6.05 -15.93 -11.98
C LEU A 76 -6.72 -17.28 -12.35
N PRO A 77 -6.02 -18.23 -13.01
CA PRO A 77 -6.58 -19.50 -13.46
C PRO A 77 -6.93 -20.43 -12.30
N GLU A 78 -7.63 -21.53 -12.53
CA GLU A 78 -8.03 -22.51 -11.53
C GLU A 78 -6.85 -23.20 -10.84
N LYS A 79 -5.73 -23.36 -11.59
CA LYS A 79 -4.49 -23.96 -11.07
C LYS A 79 -3.31 -23.05 -11.40
N LEU A 80 -2.50 -22.76 -10.40
CA LEU A 80 -1.35 -21.88 -10.54
C LEU A 80 -0.20 -22.36 -9.64
N ALA A 81 0.93 -22.78 -10.21
CA ALA A 81 2.14 -23.24 -9.50
C ALA A 81 1.90 -24.33 -8.42
N GLY A 82 0.93 -25.20 -8.62
CA GLY A 82 0.55 -26.26 -7.65
C GLY A 82 -0.58 -25.86 -6.73
N PHE A 83 -0.95 -24.58 -6.68
CA PHE A 83 -2.10 -24.10 -5.95
C PHE A 83 -3.41 -24.35 -6.71
N GLU A 84 -4.47 -24.66 -5.97
CA GLU A 84 -5.84 -24.71 -6.48
C GLU A 84 -6.62 -23.48 -6.05
N ARG A 85 -7.29 -22.81 -7.00
CA ARG A 85 -8.16 -21.67 -6.71
C ARG A 85 -9.46 -22.14 -6.04
N LYS A 86 -9.80 -21.54 -4.91
CA LYS A 86 -11.02 -21.81 -4.14
C LYS A 86 -12.12 -20.79 -4.42
N SER A 87 -11.74 -19.53 -4.61
CA SER A 87 -12.68 -18.46 -4.95
C SER A 87 -12.06 -17.49 -5.95
N ARG A 88 -12.91 -16.72 -6.62
CA ARG A 88 -12.51 -15.60 -7.47
C ARG A 88 -13.59 -14.54 -7.45
N SER A 89 -13.19 -13.29 -7.27
CA SER A 89 -14.05 -12.12 -7.36
C SER A 89 -13.39 -11.02 -8.17
N GLY A 90 -14.11 -9.96 -8.47
CA GLY A 90 -13.56 -8.79 -9.12
C GLY A 90 -14.59 -7.68 -9.24
N GLU A 91 -14.12 -6.47 -9.26
CA GLU A 91 -14.93 -5.26 -9.35
C GLU A 91 -14.18 -4.14 -10.07
N THR A 92 -14.94 -3.23 -10.63
CA THR A 92 -14.44 -1.91 -11.01
C THR A 92 -15.19 -0.89 -10.16
N SER A 93 -14.46 -0.07 -9.45
CA SER A 93 -15.00 0.99 -8.60
C SER A 93 -14.41 2.33 -8.99
N GLY A 94 -15.20 3.39 -8.85
CA GLY A 94 -14.76 4.74 -9.18
C GLY A 94 -15.32 5.76 -8.20
N ALA A 95 -14.49 6.72 -7.81
CA ALA A 95 -14.87 7.86 -7.00
C ALA A 95 -14.03 9.07 -7.41
N MET A 96 -14.64 10.26 -7.43
CA MET A 96 -13.97 11.54 -7.70
C MET A 96 -13.18 11.57 -9.02
N GLY A 97 -13.64 10.83 -10.06
CA GLY A 97 -12.96 10.74 -11.36
C GLY A 97 -11.82 9.73 -11.40
N ILE A 98 -11.57 8.99 -10.33
CA ILE A 98 -10.58 7.91 -10.27
C ILE A 98 -11.32 6.59 -10.40
N ASN A 99 -10.96 5.78 -11.40
CA ASN A 99 -11.47 4.44 -11.58
C ASN A 99 -10.36 3.42 -11.27
N ILE A 100 -10.72 2.35 -10.57
CA ILE A 100 -9.82 1.25 -10.23
C ILE A 100 -10.52 -0.05 -10.58
N SER A 101 -9.82 -0.96 -11.25
CA SER A 101 -10.24 -2.34 -11.42
C SER A 101 -9.45 -3.25 -10.50
N ARG A 102 -10.14 -4.21 -9.89
CA ARG A 102 -9.56 -5.23 -9.02
C ARG A 102 -10.05 -6.61 -9.42
N ALA A 103 -9.15 -7.57 -9.44
CA ALA A 103 -9.48 -8.99 -9.46
C ALA A 103 -8.78 -9.67 -8.27
N GLU A 104 -9.49 -10.59 -7.63
CA GLU A 104 -9.03 -11.29 -6.44
C GLU A 104 -9.29 -12.79 -6.60
N ALA A 105 -8.40 -13.62 -6.07
CA ALA A 105 -8.60 -15.06 -5.96
C ALA A 105 -7.93 -15.63 -4.72
N ASP A 106 -8.62 -16.60 -4.08
CA ASP A 106 -8.06 -17.41 -3.02
C ASP A 106 -7.51 -18.72 -3.58
N TYR A 107 -6.31 -19.07 -3.15
CA TYR A 107 -5.57 -20.25 -3.55
C TYR A 107 -5.14 -21.09 -2.35
N GLU A 108 -5.10 -22.42 -2.50
CA GLU A 108 -4.61 -23.34 -1.48
C GLU A 108 -3.62 -24.36 -2.06
N ASP A 109 -2.53 -24.63 -1.31
CA ASP A 109 -1.56 -25.70 -1.55
C ASP A 109 -1.17 -26.33 -0.20
N GLY A 110 -1.84 -27.44 0.16
CA GLY A 110 -1.75 -28.03 1.50
C GLY A 110 -2.26 -27.07 2.56
N ASP A 111 -1.42 -26.78 3.56
CA ASP A 111 -1.75 -25.83 4.64
C ASP A 111 -1.57 -24.35 4.24
N CYS A 112 -0.87 -24.10 3.13
CA CYS A 112 -0.65 -22.75 2.64
C CYS A 112 -1.91 -22.20 1.97
N LYS A 113 -2.42 -21.11 2.49
CA LYS A 113 -3.54 -20.34 1.92
C LYS A 113 -3.02 -19.00 1.45
N ALA A 114 -3.25 -18.68 0.19
CA ALA A 114 -2.80 -17.44 -0.43
C ALA A 114 -3.97 -16.70 -1.07
N GLN A 115 -4.13 -15.43 -0.76
CA GLN A 115 -5.01 -14.51 -1.48
C GLN A 115 -4.16 -13.72 -2.46
N VAL A 116 -4.56 -13.69 -3.72
CA VAL A 116 -3.90 -12.93 -4.77
C VAL A 116 -4.83 -11.85 -5.28
N ASP A 117 -4.36 -10.63 -5.24
CA ASP A 117 -5.03 -9.42 -5.73
C ASP A 117 -4.27 -8.86 -6.92
N VAL A 118 -4.99 -8.46 -7.96
CA VAL A 118 -4.48 -7.69 -9.10
C VAL A 118 -5.24 -6.38 -9.18
N PHE A 119 -4.53 -5.27 -9.02
CA PHE A 119 -5.10 -3.92 -9.12
C PHE A 119 -4.60 -3.23 -10.38
N ASP A 120 -5.53 -2.61 -11.10
CA ASP A 120 -5.25 -1.62 -12.13
C ASP A 120 -5.73 -0.25 -11.65
N THR A 121 -4.82 0.70 -11.58
CA THR A 121 -5.09 2.06 -11.12
C THR A 121 -5.38 3.03 -12.27
N GLY A 122 -5.53 2.54 -13.51
CA GLY A 122 -5.76 3.38 -14.68
C GLY A 122 -4.58 4.33 -15.00
N GLY A 123 -3.35 3.93 -14.61
CA GLY A 123 -2.15 4.75 -14.83
C GLY A 123 -1.99 5.91 -13.84
N ILE A 124 -2.87 6.05 -12.84
CA ILE A 124 -2.64 6.95 -11.73
C ILE A 124 -1.44 6.42 -10.94
N SER A 125 -0.47 7.29 -10.66
CA SER A 125 0.72 6.88 -9.93
C SER A 125 0.33 6.11 -8.67
N THR A 126 0.66 4.82 -8.63
CA THR A 126 0.38 3.93 -7.51
C THR A 126 1.02 4.41 -6.20
N ALA A 127 2.10 5.19 -6.31
CA ALA A 127 2.76 5.83 -5.18
C ALA A 127 1.85 6.87 -4.51
N LEU A 128 1.07 7.64 -5.30
CA LEU A 128 0.10 8.61 -4.77
C LEU A 128 -1.05 7.92 -4.02
N MET A 129 -1.39 6.72 -4.39
CA MET A 129 -2.43 5.93 -3.69
C MET A 129 -1.90 5.22 -2.43
N GLY A 130 -0.62 5.37 -2.10
CA GLY A 130 0.01 4.68 -0.97
C GLY A 130 0.20 3.18 -1.16
N MET A 131 -0.33 2.59 -2.24
CA MET A 131 -0.32 1.15 -2.46
C MET A 131 1.06 0.61 -2.86
N ALA A 132 1.90 1.44 -3.45
CA ALA A 132 3.25 1.08 -3.89
C ALA A 132 4.31 2.09 -3.43
N ALA A 133 4.11 2.75 -2.29
CA ALA A 133 5.09 3.70 -1.72
C ALA A 133 6.48 3.04 -1.54
N TRP A 134 6.50 1.73 -1.24
CA TRP A 134 7.72 0.94 -1.15
C TRP A 134 8.52 0.89 -2.48
N SER A 135 7.91 1.15 -3.63
CA SER A 135 8.59 1.10 -4.94
C SER A 135 9.60 2.23 -5.14
N THR A 136 9.50 3.32 -4.39
CA THR A 136 10.38 4.50 -4.49
C THR A 136 11.52 4.50 -3.48
N VAL A 137 11.51 3.57 -2.53
CA VAL A 137 12.50 3.48 -1.44
C VAL A 137 13.20 2.13 -1.43
N THR A 138 14.34 2.06 -0.77
CA THR A 138 15.01 0.79 -0.45
C THR A 138 14.72 0.45 1.00
N ILE A 139 14.12 -0.72 1.23
CA ILE A 139 13.81 -1.25 2.54
C ILE A 139 14.61 -2.54 2.70
N ASP A 140 15.30 -2.68 3.82
CA ASP A 140 15.96 -3.93 4.23
C ASP A 140 16.00 -3.94 5.75
N LYS A 141 15.03 -4.65 6.35
CA LYS A 141 14.85 -4.76 7.81
C LYS A 141 14.64 -6.22 8.16
N GLU A 142 15.38 -6.70 9.14
CA GLU A 142 15.22 -8.04 9.68
C GLU A 142 15.33 -8.01 11.22
N ASP A 143 14.49 -8.78 11.88
CA ASP A 143 14.51 -9.03 13.32
C ASP A 143 14.15 -10.49 13.63
N ASP A 144 14.09 -10.84 14.92
CA ASP A 144 13.74 -12.19 15.37
C ASP A 144 12.32 -12.62 14.95
N LYS A 145 11.46 -11.67 14.60
CA LYS A 145 10.06 -11.89 14.24
C LYS A 145 9.83 -12.03 12.73
N GLY A 146 10.79 -11.60 11.90
CA GLY A 146 10.69 -11.69 10.45
C GLY A 146 11.52 -10.65 9.72
N TYR A 147 11.12 -10.33 8.49
CA TYR A 147 11.77 -9.31 7.67
C TYR A 147 10.79 -8.53 6.81
N GLU A 148 11.23 -7.34 6.40
CA GLU A 148 10.60 -6.50 5.38
C GLU A 148 11.70 -5.99 4.44
N ARG A 149 11.55 -6.20 3.12
CA ARG A 149 12.55 -5.74 2.16
C ARG A 149 11.96 -5.44 0.80
N THR A 150 12.60 -4.52 0.08
CA THR A 150 12.39 -4.34 -1.35
C THR A 150 13.37 -5.20 -2.13
N SER A 151 12.91 -5.83 -3.20
CA SER A 151 13.71 -6.71 -4.07
C SER A 151 13.21 -6.67 -5.51
N MET A 152 13.68 -7.62 -6.32
CA MET A 152 13.26 -7.78 -7.72
C MET A 152 12.70 -9.18 -7.96
N LEU A 153 11.58 -9.27 -8.66
CA LEU A 153 10.98 -10.52 -9.10
C LEU A 153 10.76 -10.47 -10.63
N GLU A 154 11.42 -11.32 -11.40
CA GLU A 154 11.32 -11.36 -12.87
C GLU A 154 11.55 -9.99 -13.55
N GLY A 155 12.38 -9.14 -12.94
CA GLY A 155 12.67 -7.78 -13.46
C GLY A 155 11.72 -6.70 -12.96
N TYR A 156 10.70 -7.03 -12.19
CA TYR A 156 9.77 -6.09 -11.57
C TYR A 156 10.18 -5.78 -10.14
N LYS A 157 10.03 -4.53 -9.71
CA LYS A 157 10.22 -4.15 -8.30
C LYS A 157 9.18 -4.85 -7.45
N CYS A 158 9.60 -5.37 -6.30
CA CYS A 158 8.69 -6.00 -5.35
C CYS A 158 9.03 -5.66 -3.91
N PHE A 159 8.03 -5.81 -3.06
CA PHE A 159 8.12 -5.71 -1.61
C PHE A 159 7.78 -7.06 -1.00
N GLU A 160 8.63 -7.50 -0.07
CA GLU A 160 8.51 -8.76 0.66
C GLU A 160 8.39 -8.47 2.14
N LYS A 161 7.40 -9.08 2.77
CA LYS A 161 7.23 -9.06 4.22
C LYS A 161 6.93 -10.46 4.72
N TYR A 162 7.69 -10.91 5.69
CA TYR A 162 7.53 -12.22 6.29
C TYR A 162 7.50 -12.12 7.81
N ARG A 163 6.61 -12.87 8.45
CA ARG A 163 6.49 -12.97 9.92
C ARG A 163 6.57 -14.42 10.34
N LYS A 164 7.46 -14.71 11.30
CA LYS A 164 7.71 -16.06 11.85
C LYS A 164 6.61 -16.50 12.83
N ASN A 165 6.11 -15.57 13.65
CA ASN A 165 5.09 -15.85 14.66
C ASN A 165 3.69 -15.77 14.03
N GLY A 166 3.06 -16.94 13.80
CA GLY A 166 1.87 -17.07 12.97
C GLY A 166 2.28 -16.84 11.51
N PRO A 167 2.91 -17.83 10.86
CA PRO A 167 3.62 -17.63 9.60
C PRO A 167 2.72 -16.98 8.58
N SER A 168 3.06 -15.74 8.23
CA SER A 168 2.39 -14.94 7.21
C SER A 168 3.43 -14.31 6.30
N SER A 169 3.13 -14.30 5.02
CA SER A 169 3.96 -13.72 3.98
C SER A 169 3.13 -12.75 3.16
N GLU A 170 3.72 -11.65 2.75
CA GLU A 170 3.15 -10.70 1.80
C GLU A 170 4.19 -10.43 0.72
N LEU A 171 3.78 -10.54 -0.52
CA LEU A 171 4.58 -10.22 -1.70
C LEU A 171 3.77 -9.27 -2.57
N SER A 172 4.25 -8.04 -2.75
CA SER A 172 3.66 -7.06 -3.66
C SER A 172 4.61 -6.79 -4.81
N VAL A 173 4.11 -6.81 -6.04
CA VAL A 173 4.89 -6.61 -7.27
C VAL A 173 4.28 -5.46 -8.07
N LEU A 174 5.11 -4.50 -8.48
CA LEU A 174 4.71 -3.39 -9.34
C LEU A 174 5.02 -3.71 -10.80
N VAL A 175 3.99 -3.77 -11.63
CA VAL A 175 4.11 -4.09 -13.06
C VAL A 175 3.79 -2.84 -13.88
N SER A 176 4.75 -2.42 -14.73
CA SER A 176 4.62 -1.29 -15.67
C SER A 176 4.14 0.01 -15.00
N GLU A 177 4.53 0.26 -13.74
CA GLU A 177 4.16 1.44 -12.95
C GLU A 177 2.63 1.71 -12.86
N ARG A 178 1.82 0.72 -13.22
CA ARG A 178 0.37 0.81 -13.31
C ARG A 178 -0.35 -0.26 -12.50
N PHE A 179 0.12 -1.50 -12.59
CA PHE A 179 -0.54 -2.64 -11.96
C PHE A 179 0.19 -3.04 -10.68
N ILE A 180 -0.58 -3.39 -9.66
CA ILE A 180 -0.04 -3.99 -8.44
C ILE A 180 -0.60 -5.39 -8.31
N VAL A 181 0.29 -6.37 -8.18
CA VAL A 181 -0.04 -7.74 -7.84
C VAL A 181 0.40 -7.98 -6.41
N THR A 182 -0.54 -8.28 -5.52
CA THR A 182 -0.26 -8.60 -4.12
C THR A 182 -0.68 -10.03 -3.81
N ALA A 183 0.22 -10.81 -3.24
CA ALA A 183 -0.06 -12.14 -2.72
C ALA A 183 0.12 -12.14 -1.20
N ASN A 184 -0.94 -12.42 -0.46
CA ASN A 184 -0.97 -12.54 0.99
C ASN A 184 -1.08 -14.02 1.37
N GLY A 185 -0.06 -14.57 2.04
CA GLY A 185 0.02 -15.96 2.42
C GLY A 185 -0.17 -16.17 3.92
N ARG A 186 -0.96 -17.18 4.29
CA ARG A 186 -1.04 -17.71 5.65
C ARG A 186 -0.54 -19.15 5.66
N ALA A 187 0.32 -19.48 6.61
CA ALA A 187 1.07 -20.74 6.65
C ALA A 187 1.85 -21.01 5.35
N CYS A 188 2.28 -19.93 4.68
CA CYS A 188 3.05 -19.95 3.45
C CYS A 188 4.44 -19.36 3.71
N ASP A 189 5.47 -19.98 3.16
CA ASP A 189 6.76 -19.34 3.04
C ASP A 189 6.81 -18.38 1.83
N MET A 190 7.77 -17.48 1.83
CA MET A 190 7.94 -16.49 0.77
C MET A 190 8.23 -17.13 -0.60
N ASP A 191 8.93 -18.26 -0.62
CA ASP A 191 9.28 -18.95 -1.87
C ASP A 191 8.04 -19.53 -2.56
N LYS A 192 7.05 -20.01 -1.78
CA LYS A 192 5.76 -20.43 -2.32
C LYS A 192 5.00 -19.26 -2.95
N LEU A 193 4.95 -18.09 -2.27
CA LEU A 193 4.32 -16.90 -2.85
C LEU A 193 5.04 -16.41 -4.11
N LYS A 194 6.38 -16.42 -4.11
CA LYS A 194 7.17 -16.09 -5.30
C LYS A 194 6.87 -17.03 -6.47
N LYS A 195 6.76 -18.33 -6.22
CA LYS A 195 6.39 -19.31 -7.26
C LYS A 195 4.99 -19.05 -7.79
N LEU A 196 4.03 -18.76 -6.89
CA LEU A 196 2.65 -18.45 -7.25
C LEU A 196 2.58 -17.22 -8.17
N VAL A 197 3.21 -16.10 -7.79
CA VAL A 197 3.21 -14.85 -8.56
C VAL A 197 4.01 -14.98 -9.87
N LYS A 198 5.14 -15.70 -9.87
CA LYS A 198 5.92 -15.97 -11.09
C LYS A 198 5.15 -16.78 -12.13
N ALA A 199 4.25 -17.64 -11.70
CA ALA A 199 3.43 -18.45 -12.61
C ALA A 199 2.29 -17.65 -13.24
N MET A 200 2.00 -16.44 -12.75
CA MET A 200 1.10 -15.49 -13.41
C MET A 200 1.76 -14.89 -14.65
N ASP A 201 0.98 -14.58 -15.65
CA ASP A 201 1.50 -13.91 -16.86
C ASP A 201 1.66 -12.39 -16.62
N LEU A 202 2.69 -12.01 -15.82
CA LEU A 202 3.01 -10.61 -15.54
C LEU A 202 3.37 -9.83 -16.82
N LYS A 203 3.89 -10.51 -17.86
CA LYS A 203 4.20 -9.87 -19.14
C LYS A 203 2.93 -9.52 -19.91
N LYS A 204 1.91 -10.40 -19.88
CA LYS A 204 0.59 -10.10 -20.44
C LYS A 204 -0.04 -8.91 -19.70
N LEU A 205 -0.01 -8.94 -18.36
CA LEU A 205 -0.51 -7.86 -17.53
C LEU A 205 0.14 -6.51 -17.88
N GLY A 206 1.47 -6.46 -18.02
CA GLY A 206 2.20 -5.23 -18.34
C GLY A 206 1.95 -4.66 -19.74
N LYS A 207 1.20 -5.37 -20.59
CA LYS A 207 0.84 -4.94 -21.96
C LYS A 207 -0.64 -4.54 -22.09
N MET A 208 -1.44 -4.71 -21.05
CA MET A 208 -2.82 -4.28 -20.97
C MET A 208 -2.90 -2.75 -20.75
#